data_9fa86b50a0690d2ff7fa11c4827a67e6
#
_entry.id   9fa86b50a0690d2ff7fa11c4827a67e6
#
_cell.length_a   1.000
_cell.length_b   1.000
_cell.length_c   1.000
_cell.angle_alpha   90.00
_cell.angle_beta   90.00
_cell.angle_gamma   90.00
#
_symmetry.space_group_name_H-M   'P 1'
#
loop_
_entity.id
_entity.type
_entity.pdbx_description
1 polymer ?
#
loop_
_entity_poly.entity_id
_entity_poly.type
_entity_poly.pdbx_seq_one_letter_code
_entity_poly.pdbx_strand_id
1 'polypeptide(L)'
;MSLSDPNSSGLIDCSEADHAPAILAILNEAIANSTALYDYHPRPLSAMSTWFAAKRAGNFPVLGWVDAQGELLGFASYGTFRAFPAYKYTVEHSVYVRADQRGRGLGKRLLKALMERAQSESAGQQVHTMVGCIDAANQASIALHTALGFSHSGTIAQAGFKFGRWLDAAFYQRILPTPHQPVEDPRP
;
A
#
# COMPACT_ATOMS: atom_id res chain seq x y z
N MET A 1 -21.40 12.05 11.79
CA MET A 1 -20.61 11.33 12.80
C MET A 1 -21.20 9.93 12.92
N SER A 2 -20.69 8.97 12.15
CA SER A 2 -21.08 7.56 12.31
C SER A 2 -20.12 6.95 13.31
N LEU A 3 -20.60 6.66 14.51
CA LEU A 3 -19.87 5.84 15.48
C LEU A 3 -19.79 4.44 14.88
N SER A 4 -18.61 4.05 14.41
CA SER A 4 -18.34 2.66 14.03
C SER A 4 -18.53 1.79 15.28
N ASP A 5 -19.35 0.77 15.14
CA ASP A 5 -19.59 -0.25 16.17
C ASP A 5 -18.23 -0.88 16.55
N PRO A 6 -17.77 -0.79 17.80
CA PRO A 6 -16.45 -1.27 18.20
C PRO A 6 -16.28 -2.80 18.11
N ASN A 7 -17.30 -3.52 17.66
CA ASN A 7 -17.31 -4.98 17.56
C ASN A 7 -17.47 -5.51 16.11
N SER A 8 -17.34 -4.64 15.08
CA SER A 8 -17.48 -5.09 13.69
C SER A 8 -16.11 -5.37 13.05
N SER A 9 -15.90 -6.60 12.59
CA SER A 9 -14.80 -6.89 11.68
C SER A 9 -14.98 -6.11 10.37
N GLY A 10 -13.93 -5.41 9.90
CA GLY A 10 -14.09 -4.68 8.67
C GLY A 10 -12.96 -3.71 8.31
N LEU A 11 -13.25 -2.91 7.29
CA LEU A 11 -12.35 -1.88 6.79
C LEU A 11 -12.41 -0.64 7.69
N ILE A 12 -11.23 -0.12 8.02
CA ILE A 12 -11.06 1.10 8.83
C ILE A 12 -10.04 2.03 8.18
N ASP A 13 -10.09 3.31 8.54
CA ASP A 13 -8.99 4.25 8.36
C ASP A 13 -8.05 4.15 9.56
N CYS A 14 -6.77 3.84 9.32
CA CYS A 14 -5.78 3.71 10.39
C CYS A 14 -5.25 5.06 10.84
N SER A 15 -5.15 5.25 12.16
CA SER A 15 -4.46 6.38 12.79
C SER A 15 -3.08 5.97 13.31
N GLU A 16 -2.21 6.95 13.50
CA GLU A 16 -0.91 6.75 14.16
C GLU A 16 -1.10 6.29 15.61
N ALA A 17 -2.01 6.97 16.33
CA ALA A 17 -2.23 6.74 17.76
C ALA A 17 -2.66 5.30 18.05
N ASP A 18 -3.60 4.77 17.24
CA ASP A 18 -4.23 3.48 17.54
C ASP A 18 -3.54 2.30 16.84
N HIS A 19 -2.91 2.54 15.66
CA HIS A 19 -2.53 1.44 14.77
C HIS A 19 -1.03 1.37 14.47
N ALA A 20 -0.20 2.38 14.86
CA ALA A 20 1.22 2.39 14.53
C ALA A 20 1.97 1.14 15.02
N PRO A 21 1.78 0.63 16.26
CA PRO A 21 2.45 -0.58 16.70
C PRO A 21 2.07 -1.83 15.88
N ALA A 22 0.78 -1.98 15.54
CA ALA A 22 0.30 -3.13 14.78
C ALA A 22 0.79 -3.10 13.31
N ILE A 23 0.77 -1.94 12.68
CA ILE A 23 1.34 -1.73 11.34
C ILE A 23 2.83 -2.04 11.35
N LEU A 24 3.57 -1.53 12.34
CA LEU A 24 5.00 -1.79 12.48
C LEU A 24 5.31 -3.27 12.64
N ALA A 25 4.52 -3.99 13.44
CA ALA A 25 4.69 -5.45 13.62
C ALA A 25 4.53 -6.20 12.28
N ILE A 26 3.52 -5.84 11.47
CA ILE A 26 3.31 -6.43 10.14
C ILE A 26 4.47 -6.10 9.20
N LEU A 27 4.95 -4.84 9.19
CA LEU A 27 6.09 -4.44 8.37
C LEU A 27 7.37 -5.17 8.78
N ASN A 28 7.66 -5.26 10.07
CA ASN A 28 8.87 -5.90 10.58
C ASN A 28 8.86 -7.41 10.36
N GLU A 29 7.69 -8.06 10.43
CA GLU A 29 7.55 -9.46 10.02
C GLU A 29 7.88 -9.62 8.52
N ALA A 30 7.36 -8.76 7.66
CA ALA A 30 7.63 -8.80 6.24
C ALA A 30 9.11 -8.51 5.92
N ILE A 31 9.74 -7.58 6.64
CA ILE A 31 11.18 -7.29 6.52
C ILE A 31 12.02 -8.52 6.89
N ALA A 32 11.71 -9.15 8.01
CA ALA A 32 12.50 -10.26 8.53
C ALA A 32 12.34 -11.56 7.71
N ASN A 33 11.14 -11.81 7.16
CA ASN A 33 10.77 -13.14 6.65
C ASN A 33 10.39 -13.17 5.17
N SER A 34 10.47 -12.04 4.45
CA SER A 34 10.06 -12.00 3.04
C SER A 34 10.87 -10.98 2.21
N THR A 35 10.68 -11.06 0.90
CA THR A 35 11.20 -10.09 -0.06
C THR A 35 10.16 -9.02 -0.45
N ALA A 36 9.05 -8.92 0.28
CA ALA A 36 8.03 -7.88 0.06
C ALA A 36 8.52 -6.47 0.44
N LEU A 37 9.54 -6.39 1.29
CA LEU A 37 10.27 -5.17 1.64
C LEU A 37 11.77 -5.40 1.51
N TYR A 38 12.47 -4.42 0.95
CA TYR A 38 13.93 -4.52 0.69
C TYR A 38 14.78 -3.95 1.82
N ASP A 39 14.17 -3.65 2.99
CA ASP A 39 14.90 -3.32 4.20
C ASP A 39 15.63 -4.56 4.75
N TYR A 40 16.82 -4.35 5.33
CA TYR A 40 17.60 -5.40 5.97
C TYR A 40 17.25 -5.59 7.45
N HIS A 41 16.86 -4.51 8.13
CA HIS A 41 16.64 -4.51 9.57
C HIS A 41 15.23 -4.04 9.93
N PRO A 42 14.63 -4.61 10.97
CA PRO A 42 13.37 -4.12 11.52
C PRO A 42 13.44 -2.63 11.85
N ARG A 43 12.34 -1.93 11.60
CA ARG A 43 12.21 -0.51 11.90
C ARG A 43 11.88 -0.29 13.38
N PRO A 44 12.40 0.77 14.02
CA PRO A 44 11.98 1.16 15.37
C PRO A 44 10.60 1.83 15.34
N LEU A 45 9.90 1.85 16.49
CA LEU A 45 8.59 2.50 16.60
C LEU A 45 8.64 3.99 16.24
N SER A 46 9.73 4.67 16.54
CA SER A 46 9.93 6.08 16.15
C SER A 46 9.86 6.36 14.64
N ALA A 47 10.14 5.36 13.81
CA ALA A 47 10.00 5.49 12.36
C ALA A 47 8.54 5.67 11.91
N MET A 48 7.58 5.21 12.72
CA MET A 48 6.15 5.28 12.37
C MET A 48 5.62 6.71 12.40
N SER A 49 6.13 7.56 13.27
CA SER A 49 5.73 8.97 13.31
C SER A 49 6.07 9.70 12.01
N THR A 50 7.30 9.53 11.51
CA THR A 50 7.72 10.07 10.20
C THR A 50 6.89 9.46 9.06
N TRP A 51 6.63 8.16 9.12
CA TRP A 51 5.85 7.47 8.09
C TRP A 51 4.40 7.99 8.03
N PHE A 52 3.71 8.13 9.17
CA PHE A 52 2.36 8.70 9.22
C PHE A 52 2.34 10.19 8.87
N ALA A 53 3.36 10.95 9.27
CA ALA A 53 3.48 12.36 8.88
C ALA A 53 3.56 12.52 7.35
N ALA A 54 4.34 11.68 6.67
CA ALA A 54 4.41 11.66 5.21
C ALA A 54 3.06 11.29 4.56
N LYS A 55 2.29 10.34 5.17
CA LYS A 55 0.95 9.98 4.70
C LYS A 55 -0.01 11.17 4.83
N ARG A 56 0.00 11.85 5.95
CA ARG A 56 -0.83 13.06 6.17
C ARG A 56 -0.46 14.19 5.21
N ALA A 57 0.84 14.48 5.04
CA ALA A 57 1.32 15.54 4.17
C ALA A 57 0.93 15.33 2.70
N GLY A 58 0.94 14.06 2.23
CA GLY A 58 0.52 13.70 0.87
C GLY A 58 -0.97 13.42 0.73
N ASN A 59 -1.76 13.57 1.80
CA ASN A 59 -3.17 13.17 1.85
C ASN A 59 -3.38 11.71 1.39
N PHE A 60 -2.45 10.82 1.74
CA PHE A 60 -2.47 9.41 1.36
C PHE A 60 -3.21 8.58 2.40
N PRO A 61 -4.20 7.75 2.01
CA PRO A 61 -4.93 6.91 2.94
C PRO A 61 -4.06 5.79 3.52
N VAL A 62 -4.36 5.41 4.75
CA VAL A 62 -3.88 4.18 5.38
C VAL A 62 -5.10 3.38 5.77
N LEU A 63 -5.45 2.38 4.96
CA LEU A 63 -6.61 1.53 5.19
C LEU A 63 -6.19 0.26 5.92
N GLY A 64 -6.89 -0.08 6.97
CA GLY A 64 -6.70 -1.31 7.74
C GLY A 64 -7.90 -2.23 7.62
N TRP A 65 -7.69 -3.51 7.89
CA TRP A 65 -8.76 -4.46 8.13
C TRP A 65 -8.61 -5.05 9.54
N VAL A 66 -9.65 -4.92 10.34
CA VAL A 66 -9.66 -5.45 11.71
C VAL A 66 -10.61 -6.63 11.85
N ASP A 67 -10.35 -7.49 12.83
CA ASP A 67 -11.28 -8.54 13.24
C ASP A 67 -12.34 -8.02 14.24
N ALA A 68 -13.17 -8.94 14.75
CA ALA A 68 -14.23 -8.60 15.70
C ALA A 68 -13.72 -8.12 17.07
N GLN A 69 -12.44 -8.33 17.38
CA GLN A 69 -11.76 -7.87 18.58
C GLN A 69 -11.04 -6.52 18.37
N GLY A 70 -11.08 -5.99 17.14
CA GLY A 70 -10.39 -4.75 16.76
C GLY A 70 -8.91 -4.93 16.43
N GLU A 71 -8.43 -6.18 16.35
CA GLU A 71 -7.04 -6.47 16.01
C GLU A 71 -6.77 -6.27 14.53
N LEU A 72 -5.70 -5.57 14.19
CA LEU A 72 -5.31 -5.29 12.81
C LEU A 72 -4.78 -6.57 12.12
N LEU A 73 -5.45 -7.00 11.07
CA LEU A 73 -5.11 -8.19 10.29
C LEU A 73 -4.25 -7.89 9.05
N GLY A 74 -4.27 -6.66 8.60
CA GLY A 74 -3.52 -6.19 7.45
C GLY A 74 -3.84 -4.75 7.13
N PHE A 75 -3.02 -4.14 6.28
CA PHE A 75 -3.24 -2.76 5.85
C PHE A 75 -2.77 -2.54 4.41
N ALA A 76 -3.29 -1.47 3.80
CA ALA A 76 -2.87 -0.98 2.50
C ALA A 76 -2.77 0.54 2.51
N SER A 77 -1.84 1.06 1.74
CA SER A 77 -1.63 2.50 1.57
C SER A 77 -0.98 2.75 0.22
N TYR A 78 -0.94 4.00 -0.19
CA TYR A 78 -0.08 4.42 -1.28
C TYR A 78 0.73 5.67 -0.90
N GLY A 79 1.68 6.03 -1.74
CA GLY A 79 2.49 7.23 -1.62
C GLY A 79 2.94 7.73 -2.99
N THR A 80 3.73 8.79 -2.99
CA THR A 80 4.31 9.37 -4.21
C THR A 80 5.12 8.33 -4.98
N PHE A 81 4.86 8.19 -6.27
CA PHE A 81 5.66 7.33 -7.15
C PHE A 81 7.04 7.92 -7.42
N ARG A 82 7.08 9.20 -7.83
CA ARG A 82 8.31 9.97 -8.06
C ARG A 82 8.08 11.44 -7.65
N ALA A 83 9.14 12.13 -7.27
CA ALA A 83 9.06 13.48 -6.71
C ALA A 83 8.75 14.60 -7.74
N PHE A 84 8.79 14.31 -9.05
CA PHE A 84 8.52 15.34 -10.06
C PHE A 84 7.02 15.64 -10.18
N PRO A 85 6.62 16.92 -10.30
CA PRO A 85 5.21 17.33 -10.31
C PRO A 85 4.33 16.62 -11.35
N ALA A 86 4.88 16.30 -12.53
CA ALA A 86 4.14 15.61 -13.59
C ALA A 86 3.65 14.19 -13.19
N TYR A 87 4.22 13.60 -12.12
CA TYR A 87 3.76 12.32 -11.56
C TYR A 87 2.65 12.47 -10.51
N LYS A 88 2.06 13.65 -10.33
CA LYS A 88 1.07 13.89 -9.27
C LYS A 88 -0.14 12.95 -9.29
N TYR A 89 -0.51 12.41 -10.45
CA TYR A 89 -1.60 11.46 -10.60
C TYR A 89 -1.13 9.99 -10.54
N THR A 90 0.16 9.75 -10.27
CA THR A 90 0.73 8.40 -10.16
C THR A 90 1.16 8.12 -8.73
N VAL A 91 0.73 7.00 -8.18
CA VAL A 91 1.10 6.55 -6.84
C VAL A 91 1.71 5.17 -6.87
N GLU A 92 2.59 4.89 -5.91
CA GLU A 92 3.05 3.54 -5.62
C GLU A 92 2.34 3.04 -4.35
N HIS A 93 1.65 1.91 -4.47
CA HIS A 93 0.93 1.33 -3.36
C HIS A 93 1.71 0.20 -2.68
N SER A 94 1.29 -0.12 -1.47
CA SER A 94 1.70 -1.31 -0.74
C SER A 94 0.52 -1.93 -0.02
N VAL A 95 0.52 -3.26 0.07
CA VAL A 95 -0.45 -4.06 0.81
C VAL A 95 0.26 -5.14 1.59
N TYR A 96 0.01 -5.19 2.89
CA TYR A 96 0.60 -6.16 3.79
C TYR A 96 -0.47 -6.83 4.64
N VAL A 97 -0.37 -8.14 4.77
CA VAL A 97 -1.28 -8.97 5.56
C VAL A 97 -0.47 -9.71 6.62
N ARG A 98 -0.95 -9.70 7.86
CA ARG A 98 -0.39 -10.44 8.97
C ARG A 98 -0.18 -11.90 8.58
N ALA A 99 0.95 -12.50 8.93
CA ALA A 99 1.39 -13.80 8.43
C ALA A 99 0.34 -14.92 8.61
N ASP A 100 -0.31 -14.96 9.77
CA ASP A 100 -1.35 -15.93 10.12
C ASP A 100 -2.70 -15.71 9.41
N GLN A 101 -2.85 -14.58 8.69
CA GLN A 101 -4.07 -14.19 7.96
C GLN A 101 -3.92 -14.25 6.44
N ARG A 102 -2.75 -14.64 5.95
CA ARG A 102 -2.50 -14.80 4.50
C ARG A 102 -3.32 -15.95 3.92
N GLY A 103 -3.54 -15.91 2.60
CA GLY A 103 -4.32 -16.96 1.91
C GLY A 103 -5.85 -16.87 2.04
N ARG A 104 -6.38 -15.89 2.81
CA ARG A 104 -7.82 -15.72 3.09
C ARG A 104 -8.47 -14.61 2.25
N GLY A 105 -7.80 -14.13 1.20
CA GLY A 105 -8.31 -13.08 0.31
C GLY A 105 -8.24 -11.66 0.86
N LEU A 106 -7.65 -11.45 2.06
CA LEU A 106 -7.62 -10.15 2.73
C LEU A 106 -6.83 -9.11 1.92
N GLY A 107 -5.69 -9.48 1.35
CA GLY A 107 -4.92 -8.59 0.48
C GLY A 107 -5.72 -8.06 -0.71
N LYS A 108 -6.56 -8.92 -1.32
CA LYS A 108 -7.45 -8.54 -2.42
C LYS A 108 -8.52 -7.54 -1.97
N ARG A 109 -9.11 -7.75 -0.78
CA ARG A 109 -10.10 -6.81 -0.21
C ARG A 109 -9.47 -5.45 0.09
N LEU A 110 -8.30 -5.43 0.72
CA LEU A 110 -7.58 -4.20 1.04
C LEU A 110 -7.18 -3.42 -0.21
N LEU A 111 -6.59 -4.10 -1.22
CA LEU A 111 -6.17 -3.42 -2.44
C LEU A 111 -7.37 -2.92 -3.26
N LYS A 112 -8.48 -3.67 -3.28
CA LYS A 112 -9.74 -3.21 -3.90
C LYS A 112 -10.27 -1.94 -3.22
N ALA A 113 -10.36 -1.93 -1.89
CA ALA A 113 -10.79 -0.77 -1.13
C ALA A 113 -9.84 0.44 -1.32
N LEU A 114 -8.53 0.19 -1.43
CA LEU A 114 -7.55 1.24 -1.70
C LEU A 114 -7.75 1.85 -3.09
N MET A 115 -8.05 1.04 -4.11
CA MET A 115 -8.37 1.53 -5.46
C MET A 115 -9.66 2.35 -5.49
N GLU A 116 -10.69 1.93 -4.75
CA GLU A 116 -11.94 2.67 -4.60
C GLU A 116 -11.69 4.02 -3.92
N ARG A 117 -10.91 4.04 -2.83
CA ARG A 117 -10.50 5.27 -2.14
C ARG A 117 -9.71 6.21 -3.06
N ALA A 118 -8.80 5.68 -3.88
CA ALA A 118 -7.97 6.45 -4.80
C ALA A 118 -8.77 7.18 -5.90
N GLN A 119 -9.98 6.71 -6.20
CA GLN A 119 -10.89 7.27 -7.19
C GLN A 119 -11.91 8.24 -6.58
N SER A 120 -12.05 8.26 -5.26
CA SER A 120 -13.06 9.11 -4.61
C SER A 120 -12.62 10.58 -4.57
N GLU A 121 -13.56 11.49 -4.71
CA GLU A 121 -13.31 12.94 -4.60
C GLU A 121 -12.82 13.34 -3.20
N SER A 122 -13.19 12.57 -2.17
CA SER A 122 -12.72 12.77 -0.80
C SER A 122 -11.25 12.46 -0.59
N ALA A 123 -10.56 11.85 -1.57
CA ALA A 123 -9.12 11.60 -1.52
C ALA A 123 -8.26 12.85 -1.73
N GLY A 124 -8.88 14.03 -1.99
CA GLY A 124 -8.19 15.27 -2.28
C GLY A 124 -7.65 15.30 -3.72
N GLN A 125 -6.63 14.53 -4.02
CA GLN A 125 -6.15 14.35 -5.40
C GLN A 125 -6.49 12.94 -5.89
N GLN A 126 -7.29 12.84 -6.94
CA GLN A 126 -7.63 11.57 -7.57
C GLN A 126 -6.41 10.95 -8.25
N VAL A 127 -6.28 9.64 -8.12
CA VAL A 127 -5.19 8.87 -8.73
C VAL A 127 -5.62 8.38 -10.12
N HIS A 128 -4.70 8.48 -11.08
CA HIS A 128 -4.89 7.92 -12.42
C HIS A 128 -4.12 6.61 -12.60
N THR A 129 -2.88 6.56 -12.15
CA THR A 129 -2.05 5.36 -12.26
C THR A 129 -1.64 4.87 -10.88
N MET A 130 -1.97 3.63 -10.58
CA MET A 130 -1.52 2.95 -9.37
C MET A 130 -0.48 1.89 -9.74
N VAL A 131 0.71 1.99 -9.14
CA VAL A 131 1.84 1.10 -9.40
C VAL A 131 2.10 0.22 -8.18
N GLY A 132 2.39 -1.05 -8.41
CA GLY A 132 2.95 -1.97 -7.43
C GLY A 132 4.33 -2.43 -7.86
N CYS A 133 5.31 -2.38 -6.95
CA CYS A 133 6.62 -2.97 -7.12
C CYS A 133 6.66 -4.31 -6.37
N ILE A 134 6.94 -5.40 -7.08
CA ILE A 134 6.79 -6.76 -6.57
C ILE A 134 8.08 -7.54 -6.88
N ASP A 135 8.60 -8.32 -5.92
CA ASP A 135 9.62 -9.33 -6.26
C ASP A 135 9.05 -10.28 -7.33
N ALA A 136 9.73 -10.38 -8.47
CA ALA A 136 9.29 -11.21 -9.61
C ALA A 136 9.08 -12.68 -9.25
N ALA A 137 9.67 -13.16 -8.16
CA ALA A 137 9.45 -14.49 -7.62
C ALA A 137 8.18 -14.62 -6.76
N ASN A 138 7.55 -13.51 -6.36
CA ASN A 138 6.36 -13.51 -5.52
C ASN A 138 5.08 -13.74 -6.34
N GLN A 139 4.85 -15.00 -6.74
CA GLN A 139 3.72 -15.39 -7.56
C GLN A 139 2.36 -15.09 -6.92
N ALA A 140 2.27 -15.18 -5.59
CA ALA A 140 1.03 -14.87 -4.87
C ALA A 140 0.66 -13.37 -5.00
N SER A 141 1.62 -12.47 -4.90
CA SER A 141 1.41 -11.04 -5.10
C SER A 141 1.09 -10.74 -6.56
N ILE A 142 1.81 -11.34 -7.51
CA ILE A 142 1.54 -11.19 -8.95
C ILE A 142 0.11 -11.62 -9.29
N ALA A 143 -0.32 -12.80 -8.82
CA ALA A 143 -1.68 -13.30 -9.05
C ALA A 143 -2.75 -12.38 -8.44
N LEU A 144 -2.51 -11.83 -7.25
CA LEU A 144 -3.41 -10.87 -6.60
C LEU A 144 -3.58 -9.62 -7.47
N HIS A 145 -2.49 -9.03 -7.94
CA HIS A 145 -2.50 -7.81 -8.76
C HIS A 145 -3.18 -8.07 -10.11
N THR A 146 -2.81 -9.15 -10.79
CA THR A 146 -3.43 -9.53 -12.07
C THR A 146 -4.94 -9.75 -11.93
N ALA A 147 -5.38 -10.41 -10.84
CA ALA A 147 -6.81 -10.63 -10.56
C ALA A 147 -7.58 -9.34 -10.28
N LEU A 148 -6.89 -8.23 -9.96
CA LEU A 148 -7.46 -6.90 -9.81
C LEU A 148 -7.23 -6.00 -11.04
N GLY A 149 -6.77 -6.59 -12.15
CA GLY A 149 -6.61 -5.93 -13.44
C GLY A 149 -5.36 -5.04 -13.55
N PHE A 150 -4.35 -5.29 -12.72
CA PHE A 150 -3.02 -4.74 -12.96
C PHE A 150 -2.34 -5.50 -14.10
N SER A 151 -1.62 -4.78 -14.95
CA SER A 151 -0.80 -5.32 -16.02
C SER A 151 0.68 -5.15 -15.72
N HIS A 152 1.49 -6.11 -16.15
CA HIS A 152 2.95 -6.02 -16.05
C HIS A 152 3.48 -4.88 -16.94
N SER A 153 4.27 -3.97 -16.37
CA SER A 153 4.81 -2.79 -17.05
C SER A 153 6.30 -2.93 -17.37
N GLY A 154 6.98 -3.85 -16.70
CA GLY A 154 8.40 -4.09 -16.89
C GLY A 154 9.05 -4.67 -15.64
N THR A 155 10.27 -5.20 -15.81
CA THR A 155 11.07 -5.76 -14.71
C THR A 155 12.47 -5.17 -14.74
N ILE A 156 12.93 -4.71 -13.57
CA ILE A 156 14.32 -4.33 -13.38
C ILE A 156 15.03 -5.54 -12.79
N ALA A 157 15.91 -6.15 -13.59
CA ALA A 157 16.69 -7.30 -13.15
C ALA A 157 17.71 -6.89 -12.09
N GLN A 158 17.89 -7.75 -11.07
CA GLN A 158 18.87 -7.58 -10.01
C GLN A 158 18.78 -6.21 -9.29
N ALA A 159 17.58 -5.71 -9.12
CA ALA A 159 17.28 -4.40 -8.53
C ALA A 159 17.59 -4.32 -7.04
N GLY A 160 17.56 -5.45 -6.33
CA GLY A 160 17.84 -5.54 -4.90
C GLY A 160 18.64 -6.81 -4.57
N PHE A 161 19.25 -6.83 -3.38
CA PHE A 161 19.96 -8.01 -2.87
C PHE A 161 19.46 -8.30 -1.46
N LYS A 162 18.92 -9.49 -1.22
CA LYS A 162 18.40 -9.89 0.10
C LYS A 162 18.41 -11.41 0.24
N PHE A 163 18.61 -11.90 1.46
CA PHE A 163 18.70 -13.33 1.76
C PHE A 163 19.71 -14.08 0.86
N GLY A 164 20.85 -13.44 0.60
CA GLY A 164 21.95 -14.04 -0.17
C GLY A 164 21.69 -14.16 -1.69
N ARG A 165 20.66 -13.50 -2.25
CA ARG A 165 20.34 -13.53 -3.67
C ARG A 165 19.93 -12.17 -4.23
N TRP A 166 20.16 -11.98 -5.53
CA TRP A 166 19.63 -10.86 -6.28
C TRP A 166 18.11 -11.01 -6.47
N LEU A 167 17.39 -9.90 -6.41
CA LEU A 167 15.95 -9.82 -6.56
C LEU A 167 15.61 -8.96 -7.78
N ASP A 168 14.70 -9.46 -8.60
CA ASP A 168 14.16 -8.73 -9.74
C ASP A 168 12.90 -7.98 -9.29
N ALA A 169 12.85 -6.68 -9.55
CA ALA A 169 11.69 -5.84 -9.23
C ALA A 169 10.75 -5.77 -10.44
N ALA A 170 9.63 -6.45 -10.36
CA ALA A 170 8.57 -6.40 -11.36
C ALA A 170 7.57 -5.29 -11.03
N PHE A 171 7.33 -4.41 -11.99
CA PHE A 171 6.35 -3.33 -11.87
C PHE A 171 5.04 -3.74 -12.52
N TYR A 172 3.96 -3.60 -11.76
CA TYR A 172 2.59 -3.81 -12.20
C TYR A 172 1.83 -2.51 -12.06
N GLN A 173 1.06 -2.12 -13.09
CA GLN A 173 0.28 -0.89 -13.04
C GLN A 173 -1.19 -1.15 -13.32
N ARG A 174 -2.03 -0.30 -12.75
CA ARG A 174 -3.43 -0.17 -13.10
C ARG A 174 -3.78 1.27 -13.43
N ILE A 175 -4.38 1.49 -14.60
CA ILE A 175 -4.99 2.76 -14.97
C ILE A 175 -6.39 2.81 -14.36
N LEU A 176 -6.67 3.89 -13.64
CA LEU A 176 -7.98 4.20 -13.05
C LEU A 176 -8.70 5.22 -13.92
N PRO A 177 -10.05 5.24 -13.92
CA PRO A 177 -10.82 6.18 -14.76
C PRO A 177 -10.81 7.64 -14.25
N THR A 178 -9.94 7.98 -13.33
CA THR A 178 -9.83 9.28 -12.65
C THR A 178 -8.44 9.89 -12.80
N PRO A 179 -8.31 11.23 -12.71
CA PRO A 179 -9.38 12.20 -12.78
C PRO A 179 -10.00 12.28 -14.19
N HIS A 180 -11.26 12.67 -14.28
CA HIS A 180 -11.92 12.86 -15.59
C HIS A 180 -11.35 14.04 -16.39
N GLN A 181 -10.84 15.05 -15.68
CA GLN A 181 -10.21 16.24 -16.25
C GLN A 181 -8.89 16.49 -15.53
N PRO A 182 -7.78 15.91 -16.00
CA PRO A 182 -6.47 16.18 -15.43
C PRO A 182 -6.05 17.63 -15.74
N VAL A 183 -5.39 18.26 -14.76
CA VAL A 183 -4.87 19.62 -14.90
C VAL A 183 -3.38 19.64 -14.63
N GLU A 184 -2.64 20.50 -15.32
CA GLU A 184 -1.27 20.82 -14.96
C GLU A 184 -1.25 21.71 -13.70
N ASP A 185 -0.12 21.72 -12.99
CA ASP A 185 0.05 22.70 -11.91
C ASP A 185 0.09 24.10 -12.52
N PRO A 186 -0.56 25.09 -11.90
CA PRO A 186 -0.48 26.46 -12.38
C PRO A 186 1.00 26.88 -12.46
N ARG A 187 1.38 27.44 -13.59
CA ARG A 187 2.72 28.04 -13.72
C ARG A 187 2.84 29.21 -12.74
N PRO A 188 3.96 29.36 -12.06
CA PRO A 188 4.18 30.50 -11.17
C PRO A 188 4.08 31.85 -11.92
#